data_e834da347f1a4d43c98618c51e97c488
#
_entry.id   e834da347f1a4d43c98618c51e97c488
#
_cell.length_a   1.000
_cell.length_b   1.000
_cell.length_c   1.000
_cell.angle_alpha   90.00
_cell.angle_beta   90.00
_cell.angle_gamma   90.00
#
_symmetry.space_group_name_H-M   'P 1'
#
loop_
_entity.id
_entity.type
_entity.pdbx_description
1 polymer ?
#
loop_
_entity_poly.entity_id
_entity_poly.type
_entity_poly.pdbx_seq_one_letter_code
_entity_poly.pdbx_strand_id
1 'polypeptide(L)'
;MQISLIESINTVLHPTFQLAVRDDIIRKNPTDGAYAEIKKRNGGTKKTRHALSVEQQRSFMNYVADSPIFYTWYPLFAFLLGTGCRIGEAIGLRWDDVNLENRAIDINHSLTYYPSREKTYVCEFRVSLPKTEAGKRVIPMMEPIYNVLKSEYERQQEEGFCDTVVDGMTNFIFTN
;
A
#
# COMPACT_ATOMS: atom_id res chain seq x y z
N MET A 1 -20.65 -4.26 17.41
CA MET A 1 -19.24 -3.77 17.51
C MET A 1 -18.37 -4.59 16.59
N GLN A 2 -17.50 -3.95 15.80
CA GLN A 2 -16.67 -4.68 14.82
C GLN A 2 -15.56 -5.47 15.57
N ILE A 3 -15.39 -6.74 15.20
CA ILE A 3 -14.35 -7.63 15.80
C ILE A 3 -12.95 -7.02 15.65
N SER A 4 -12.67 -6.34 14.51
CA SER A 4 -11.40 -5.66 14.26
C SER A 4 -11.07 -4.56 15.26
N LEU A 5 -12.08 -3.84 15.75
CA LEU A 5 -11.88 -2.82 16.79
C LEU A 5 -11.50 -3.47 18.13
N ILE A 6 -12.17 -4.57 18.49
CA ILE A 6 -11.86 -5.32 19.71
C ILE A 6 -10.44 -5.91 19.65
N GLU A 7 -10.05 -6.41 18.45
CA GLU A 7 -8.69 -6.90 18.22
C GLU A 7 -7.65 -5.80 18.43
N SER A 8 -7.88 -4.60 17.87
CA SER A 8 -6.99 -3.46 18.05
C SER A 8 -6.87 -3.04 19.51
N ILE A 9 -7.99 -3.00 20.25
CA ILE A 9 -8.00 -2.70 21.68
C ILE A 9 -7.21 -3.77 22.46
N ASN A 10 -7.45 -5.05 22.16
CA ASN A 10 -6.74 -6.15 22.82
C ASN A 10 -5.23 -6.13 22.55
N THR A 11 -4.81 -5.71 21.35
CA THR A 11 -3.38 -5.58 20.97
C THR A 11 -2.64 -4.56 21.85
N VAL A 12 -3.35 -3.56 22.38
CA VAL A 12 -2.78 -2.57 23.31
C VAL A 12 -2.92 -3.03 24.76
N LEU A 13 -4.11 -3.46 25.16
CA LEU A 13 -4.39 -3.78 26.57
C LEU A 13 -3.67 -5.04 27.06
N HIS A 14 -3.63 -6.11 26.25
CA HIS A 14 -3.03 -7.37 26.66
C HIS A 14 -1.54 -7.23 27.07
N PRO A 15 -0.64 -6.65 26.25
CA PRO A 15 0.75 -6.45 26.63
C PRO A 15 0.91 -5.46 27.80
N THR A 16 0.03 -4.45 27.93
CA THR A 16 0.07 -3.51 29.05
C THR A 16 -0.22 -4.22 30.38
N PHE A 17 -1.28 -5.04 30.43
CA PHE A 17 -1.57 -5.83 31.65
C PHE A 17 -0.55 -6.94 31.89
N GLN A 18 0.05 -7.48 30.81
CA GLN A 18 1.13 -8.46 30.95
C GLN A 18 2.37 -7.85 31.61
N LEU A 19 2.67 -6.57 31.29
CA LEU A 19 3.74 -5.82 31.97
C LEU A 19 3.41 -5.64 33.45
N ALA A 20 2.18 -5.24 33.79
CA ALA A 20 1.73 -5.07 35.19
C ALA A 20 1.80 -6.39 35.98
N VAL A 21 1.54 -7.55 35.36
CA VAL A 21 1.75 -8.87 36.01
C VAL A 21 3.25 -9.13 36.23
N ARG A 22 4.10 -8.81 35.26
CA ARG A 22 5.55 -9.01 35.37
C ARG A 22 6.18 -8.13 36.46
N ASP A 23 5.61 -6.92 36.66
CA ASP A 23 6.07 -5.96 37.66
C ASP A 23 5.36 -6.14 39.02
N ASP A 24 4.69 -7.30 39.23
CA ASP A 24 3.96 -7.68 40.45
C ASP A 24 2.88 -6.68 40.92
N ILE A 25 2.37 -5.84 39.99
CA ILE A 25 1.30 -4.88 40.27
C ILE A 25 -0.05 -5.59 40.34
N ILE A 26 -0.27 -6.58 39.47
CA ILE A 26 -1.48 -7.42 39.44
C ILE A 26 -1.11 -8.90 39.36
N ARG A 27 -1.93 -9.76 39.92
CA ARG A 27 -1.65 -11.21 39.98
C ARG A 27 -1.91 -11.95 38.67
N LYS A 28 -2.87 -11.46 37.88
CA LYS A 28 -3.28 -12.09 36.61
C LYS A 28 -3.64 -11.02 35.61
N ASN A 29 -3.40 -11.33 34.32
CA ASN A 29 -3.82 -10.45 33.25
C ASN A 29 -5.35 -10.57 33.04
N PRO A 30 -6.14 -9.51 33.24
CA PRO A 30 -7.60 -9.55 33.10
C PRO A 30 -8.06 -9.76 31.65
N THR A 31 -7.17 -9.62 30.68
CA THR A 31 -7.48 -9.82 29.25
C THR A 31 -7.20 -11.24 28.75
N ASP A 32 -6.66 -12.12 29.62
CA ASP A 32 -6.41 -13.50 29.26
C ASP A 32 -7.70 -14.23 28.86
N GLY A 33 -7.70 -14.73 27.62
CA GLY A 33 -8.85 -15.44 27.06
C GLY A 33 -10.03 -14.57 26.62
N ALA A 34 -10.12 -13.31 27.07
CA ALA A 34 -11.26 -12.42 26.81
C ALA A 34 -11.51 -12.22 25.29
N TYR A 35 -10.45 -11.97 24.53
CA TYR A 35 -10.56 -11.81 23.07
C TYR A 35 -11.02 -13.09 22.39
N ALA A 36 -10.51 -14.24 22.80
CA ALA A 36 -10.88 -15.54 22.23
C ALA A 36 -12.35 -15.87 22.46
N GLU A 37 -12.86 -15.55 23.65
CA GLU A 37 -14.28 -15.75 24.02
C GLU A 37 -15.19 -14.81 23.22
N ILE A 38 -14.86 -13.52 23.11
CA ILE A 38 -15.62 -12.56 22.34
C ILE A 38 -15.65 -12.97 20.84
N LYS A 39 -14.54 -13.42 20.30
CA LYS A 39 -14.45 -13.91 18.92
C LYS A 39 -15.33 -15.13 18.69
N LYS A 40 -15.36 -16.07 19.64
CA LYS A 40 -16.23 -17.26 19.59
C LYS A 40 -17.71 -16.88 19.62
N ARG A 41 -18.11 -15.96 20.52
CA ARG A 41 -19.50 -15.49 20.65
C ARG A 41 -20.02 -14.73 19.42
N ASN A 42 -19.16 -13.99 18.74
CA ASN A 42 -19.52 -13.19 17.57
C ASN A 42 -19.34 -13.96 16.25
N GLY A 43 -19.24 -15.29 16.27
CA GLY A 43 -19.19 -16.14 15.06
C GLY A 43 -18.04 -15.79 14.14
N GLY A 44 -16.83 -15.58 14.70
CA GLY A 44 -15.64 -15.12 13.97
C GLY A 44 -15.29 -15.91 12.72
N THR A 45 -16.05 -15.70 11.65
CA THR A 45 -15.68 -16.16 10.31
C THR A 45 -14.55 -15.31 9.80
N LYS A 46 -13.36 -15.88 9.68
CA LYS A 46 -12.29 -15.27 8.88
C LYS A 46 -12.85 -15.07 7.46
N LYS A 47 -13.04 -13.83 7.05
CA LYS A 47 -13.27 -13.55 5.63
C LYS A 47 -12.06 -14.06 4.87
N THR A 48 -12.22 -15.18 4.17
CA THR A 48 -11.17 -15.70 3.30
C THR A 48 -11.01 -14.71 2.15
N ARG A 49 -9.83 -14.14 2.04
CA ARG A 49 -9.48 -13.30 0.89
C ARG A 49 -8.96 -14.23 -0.19
N HIS A 50 -9.55 -14.16 -1.37
CA HIS A 50 -9.11 -14.90 -2.54
C HIS A 50 -8.32 -13.96 -3.45
N ALA A 51 -7.27 -14.47 -4.06
CA ALA A 51 -6.60 -13.79 -5.15
C ALA A 51 -7.50 -13.80 -6.40
N LEU A 52 -7.32 -12.82 -7.27
CA LEU A 52 -8.01 -12.81 -8.56
C LEU A 52 -7.55 -14.02 -9.39
N SER A 53 -8.49 -14.69 -10.06
CA SER A 53 -8.13 -15.64 -11.12
C SER A 53 -7.56 -14.89 -12.33
N VAL A 54 -6.85 -15.62 -13.20
CA VAL A 54 -6.30 -15.02 -14.44
C VAL A 54 -7.41 -14.43 -15.31
N GLU A 55 -8.57 -15.08 -15.35
CA GLU A 55 -9.73 -14.61 -16.12
C GLU A 55 -10.32 -13.33 -15.51
N GLN A 56 -10.45 -13.28 -14.19
CA GLN A 56 -10.90 -12.08 -13.48
C GLN A 56 -9.94 -10.92 -13.67
N GLN A 57 -8.63 -11.18 -13.62
CA GLN A 57 -7.60 -10.18 -13.87
C GLN A 57 -7.71 -9.63 -15.30
N ARG A 58 -7.85 -10.50 -16.31
CA ARG A 58 -8.03 -10.07 -17.70
C ARG A 58 -9.29 -9.25 -17.90
N SER A 59 -10.42 -9.71 -17.36
CA SER A 59 -11.69 -8.98 -17.45
C SER A 59 -11.60 -7.61 -16.81
N PHE A 60 -10.95 -7.50 -15.64
CA PHE A 60 -10.72 -6.24 -14.96
C PHE A 60 -9.84 -5.30 -15.80
N MET A 61 -8.72 -5.79 -16.33
CA MET A 61 -7.80 -4.96 -17.11
C MET A 61 -8.42 -4.50 -18.43
N ASN A 62 -9.19 -5.34 -19.11
CA ASN A 62 -9.94 -4.96 -20.31
C ASN A 62 -10.98 -3.88 -19.97
N TYR A 63 -11.73 -4.05 -18.88
CA TYR A 63 -12.71 -3.05 -18.44
C TYR A 63 -12.03 -1.69 -18.17
N VAL A 64 -10.89 -1.68 -17.50
CA VAL A 64 -10.15 -0.44 -17.23
C VAL A 64 -9.64 0.19 -18.53
N ALA A 65 -9.10 -0.61 -19.45
CA ALA A 65 -8.58 -0.13 -20.73
C ALA A 65 -9.67 0.49 -21.63
N ASP A 66 -10.84 -0.14 -21.68
CA ASP A 66 -11.94 0.29 -22.53
C ASP A 66 -12.82 1.41 -21.91
N SER A 67 -12.64 1.70 -20.63
CA SER A 67 -13.42 2.70 -19.91
C SER A 67 -12.96 4.12 -20.20
N PRO A 68 -13.83 5.03 -20.67
CA PRO A 68 -13.46 6.43 -20.89
C PRO A 68 -13.17 7.20 -19.59
N ILE A 69 -13.51 6.62 -18.44
CA ILE A 69 -13.31 7.21 -17.11
C ILE A 69 -12.06 6.64 -16.42
N PHE A 70 -11.82 5.33 -16.58
CA PHE A 70 -10.81 4.62 -15.80
C PHE A 70 -9.54 4.29 -16.58
N TYR A 71 -9.46 4.57 -17.90
CA TYR A 71 -8.30 4.22 -18.71
C TYR A 71 -6.98 4.85 -18.20
N THR A 72 -7.05 6.03 -17.58
CA THR A 72 -5.89 6.72 -16.99
C THR A 72 -5.26 5.94 -15.83
N TRP A 73 -6.03 5.04 -15.20
CA TRP A 73 -5.57 4.17 -14.11
C TRP A 73 -4.94 2.87 -14.62
N TYR A 74 -5.04 2.59 -15.93
CA TYR A 74 -4.52 1.35 -16.50
C TYR A 74 -3.03 1.14 -16.20
N PRO A 75 -2.13 2.13 -16.35
CA PRO A 75 -0.71 1.95 -16.04
C PRO A 75 -0.47 1.57 -14.57
N LEU A 76 -1.17 2.19 -13.63
CA LEU A 76 -1.07 1.88 -12.21
C LEU A 76 -1.50 0.45 -11.91
N PHE A 77 -2.67 0.03 -12.41
CA PHE A 77 -3.16 -1.34 -12.17
C PHE A 77 -2.30 -2.39 -12.85
N ALA A 78 -1.82 -2.15 -14.06
CA ALA A 78 -0.89 -3.03 -14.75
C ALA A 78 0.41 -3.19 -13.95
N PHE A 79 0.95 -2.08 -13.44
CA PHE A 79 2.14 -2.08 -12.58
C PHE A 79 1.92 -2.89 -11.30
N LEU A 80 0.82 -2.64 -10.57
CA LEU A 80 0.50 -3.35 -9.33
C LEU A 80 0.34 -4.85 -9.54
N LEU A 81 -0.39 -5.26 -10.58
CA LEU A 81 -0.64 -6.66 -10.89
C LEU A 81 0.63 -7.38 -11.40
N GLY A 82 1.47 -6.69 -12.14
CA GLY A 82 2.68 -7.27 -12.72
C GLY A 82 3.88 -7.32 -11.78
N THR A 83 3.92 -6.44 -10.75
CA THR A 83 5.06 -6.36 -9.83
C THR A 83 4.74 -6.86 -8.42
N GLY A 84 3.47 -6.86 -8.03
CA GLY A 84 3.07 -7.15 -6.66
C GLY A 84 3.51 -6.09 -5.64
N CYS A 85 3.86 -4.89 -6.08
CA CYS A 85 4.21 -3.77 -5.20
C CYS A 85 3.02 -3.37 -4.32
N ARG A 86 3.31 -2.82 -3.14
CA ARG A 86 2.26 -2.21 -2.31
C ARG A 86 1.77 -0.93 -2.98
N ILE A 87 0.51 -0.60 -2.74
CA ILE A 87 -0.08 0.62 -3.33
C ILE A 87 0.74 1.88 -3.01
N GLY A 88 1.23 2.03 -1.79
CA GLY A 88 2.07 3.17 -1.40
C GLY A 88 3.43 3.21 -2.13
N GLU A 89 4.02 2.05 -2.43
CA GLU A 89 5.24 1.94 -3.23
C GLU A 89 4.98 2.33 -4.69
N ALA A 90 3.84 1.88 -5.24
CA ALA A 90 3.46 2.19 -6.61
C ALA A 90 3.16 3.68 -6.81
N ILE A 91 2.28 4.28 -5.97
CA ILE A 91 1.95 5.70 -6.11
C ILE A 91 3.12 6.64 -5.74
N GLY A 92 4.09 6.12 -4.99
CA GLY A 92 5.33 6.83 -4.68
C GLY A 92 6.40 6.72 -5.75
N LEU A 93 6.23 5.84 -6.75
CA LEU A 93 7.25 5.61 -7.77
C LEU A 93 7.47 6.85 -8.64
N ARG A 94 8.75 7.18 -8.87
CA ARG A 94 9.18 8.32 -9.67
C ARG A 94 9.97 7.87 -10.88
N TRP A 95 10.07 8.71 -11.89
CA TRP A 95 10.94 8.43 -13.04
C TRP A 95 12.41 8.26 -12.66
N ASP A 96 12.86 8.91 -11.60
CA ASP A 96 14.23 8.76 -11.07
C ASP A 96 14.52 7.36 -10.53
N ASP A 97 13.46 6.60 -10.18
CA ASP A 97 13.56 5.24 -9.64
C ASP A 97 13.43 4.16 -10.75
N VAL A 98 13.22 4.57 -12.00
CA VAL A 98 12.98 3.68 -13.14
C VAL A 98 14.10 3.77 -14.16
N ASN A 99 14.77 2.66 -14.41
CA ASN A 99 15.78 2.54 -15.47
C ASN A 99 15.20 1.70 -16.61
N LEU A 100 14.74 2.38 -17.66
CA LEU A 100 14.16 1.71 -18.85
C LEU A 100 15.20 0.95 -19.66
N GLU A 101 16.46 1.41 -19.70
CA GLU A 101 17.55 0.75 -20.47
C GLU A 101 17.92 -0.59 -19.83
N ASN A 102 18.12 -0.60 -18.52
CA ASN A 102 18.49 -1.81 -17.76
C ASN A 102 17.27 -2.62 -17.31
N ARG A 103 16.04 -2.16 -17.60
CA ARG A 103 14.78 -2.78 -17.20
C ARG A 103 14.71 -3.07 -15.69
N ALA A 104 15.03 -2.06 -14.91
CA ALA A 104 15.09 -2.15 -13.45
C ALA A 104 14.25 -1.05 -12.79
N ILE A 105 13.61 -1.39 -11.69
CA ILE A 105 12.80 -0.47 -10.87
C ILE A 105 13.34 -0.54 -9.45
N ASP A 106 13.73 0.59 -8.89
CA ASP A 106 14.19 0.69 -7.50
C ASP A 106 13.02 1.07 -6.58
N ILE A 107 12.65 0.17 -5.69
CA ILE A 107 11.64 0.39 -4.66
C ILE A 107 12.37 0.76 -3.38
N ASN A 108 12.48 2.04 -3.12
CA ASN A 108 13.26 2.60 -2.00
C ASN A 108 12.44 3.48 -1.05
N HIS A 109 11.19 3.80 -1.40
CA HIS A 109 10.26 4.59 -0.58
C HIS A 109 8.80 4.25 -0.90
N SER A 110 7.89 4.86 -0.17
CA SER A 110 6.45 4.78 -0.41
C SER A 110 5.78 6.12 -0.14
N LEU A 111 4.73 6.42 -0.87
CA LEU A 111 3.88 7.56 -0.62
C LEU A 111 2.70 7.13 0.24
N THR A 112 2.38 7.91 1.26
CA THR A 112 1.29 7.63 2.19
C THR A 112 0.43 8.87 2.36
N TYR A 113 -0.89 8.67 2.50
CA TYR A 113 -1.87 9.73 2.66
C TYR A 113 -2.42 9.69 4.08
N TYR A 114 -2.04 10.68 4.89
CA TYR A 114 -2.41 10.74 6.31
C TYR A 114 -3.07 12.07 6.66
N PRO A 115 -3.89 12.08 7.73
CA PRO A 115 -4.30 13.34 8.33
C PRO A 115 -3.10 14.19 8.69
N SER A 116 -3.13 15.47 8.30
CA SER A 116 -2.10 16.43 8.66
C SER A 116 -1.96 16.54 10.17
N ARG A 117 -0.73 16.66 10.67
CA ARG A 117 -0.48 16.90 12.10
C ARG A 117 -0.71 18.35 12.51
N GLU A 118 -0.66 19.24 11.53
CA GLU A 118 -0.73 20.69 11.76
C GLU A 118 -2.10 21.28 11.43
N LYS A 119 -2.85 20.62 10.54
CA LYS A 119 -4.13 21.13 10.04
C LYS A 119 -5.25 20.14 10.37
N THR A 120 -6.25 20.58 11.12
CA THR A 120 -7.44 19.77 11.42
C THR A 120 -8.27 19.52 10.16
N TYR A 121 -8.70 18.28 9.95
CA TYR A 121 -9.50 17.80 8.79
C TYR A 121 -8.83 17.88 7.40
N VAL A 122 -7.52 18.06 7.34
CA VAL A 122 -6.74 18.02 6.09
C VAL A 122 -5.89 16.77 6.07
N CYS A 123 -5.90 16.06 4.95
CA CYS A 123 -4.96 14.97 4.68
C CYS A 123 -3.89 15.43 3.71
N GLU A 124 -2.69 14.93 3.87
CA GLU A 124 -1.54 15.26 3.04
C GLU A 124 -0.75 14.01 2.66
N PHE A 125 -0.12 14.07 1.50
CA PHE A 125 0.84 13.04 1.11
C PHE A 125 2.17 13.26 1.84
N ARG A 126 2.77 12.16 2.26
CA ARG A 126 4.12 12.12 2.85
C ARG A 126 4.92 10.96 2.30
N VAL A 127 6.21 11.18 2.13
CA VAL A 127 7.15 10.13 1.79
C VAL A 127 7.51 9.34 3.05
N SER A 128 7.45 8.03 2.95
CA SER A 128 7.86 7.11 4.02
C SER A 128 8.98 6.21 3.53
N LEU A 129 10.11 6.24 4.21
CA LEU A 129 11.22 5.33 3.93
C LEU A 129 10.95 3.94 4.51
N PRO A 130 11.47 2.88 3.91
CA PRO A 130 11.38 1.53 4.46
C PRO A 130 12.02 1.47 5.86
N LYS A 131 11.35 0.79 6.79
CA LYS A 131 11.84 0.63 8.17
C LYS A 131 13.12 -0.22 8.28
N THR A 132 13.40 -1.02 7.25
CA THR A 132 14.57 -1.93 7.20
C THR A 132 15.20 -1.86 5.81
N GLU A 133 16.47 -2.14 5.71
CA GLU A 133 17.17 -2.22 4.41
C GLU A 133 16.56 -3.28 3.48
N ALA A 134 16.02 -4.37 4.01
CA ALA A 134 15.31 -5.38 3.22
C ALA A 134 14.02 -4.83 2.55
N GLY A 135 13.54 -3.67 2.98
CA GLY A 135 12.43 -2.97 2.32
C GLY A 135 12.83 -2.27 1.02
N LYS A 136 14.12 -1.98 0.85
CA LYS A 136 14.68 -1.46 -0.39
C LYS A 136 15.00 -2.64 -1.30
N ARG A 137 14.54 -2.60 -2.52
CA ARG A 137 14.74 -3.69 -3.48
C ARG A 137 14.67 -3.20 -4.90
N VAL A 138 15.42 -3.85 -5.78
CA VAL A 138 15.33 -3.66 -7.21
C VAL A 138 14.45 -4.76 -7.79
N ILE A 139 13.47 -4.39 -8.59
CA ILE A 139 12.57 -5.31 -9.28
C ILE A 139 12.92 -5.32 -10.76
N PRO A 140 13.13 -6.51 -11.38
CA PRO A 140 13.31 -6.60 -12.81
C PRO A 140 12.00 -6.25 -13.53
N MET A 141 12.11 -5.50 -14.60
CA MET A 141 10.98 -5.05 -15.40
C MET A 141 10.65 -6.08 -16.48
N MET A 142 9.60 -6.83 -16.27
CA MET A 142 9.08 -7.77 -17.25
C MET A 142 8.50 -7.02 -18.46
N GLU A 143 8.51 -7.66 -19.64
CA GLU A 143 8.08 -7.03 -20.90
C GLU A 143 6.74 -6.27 -20.85
N PRO A 144 5.66 -6.83 -20.25
CA PRO A 144 4.39 -6.09 -20.14
C PRO A 144 4.52 -4.78 -19.35
N ILE A 145 5.32 -4.80 -18.26
CA ILE A 145 5.54 -3.62 -17.41
C ILE A 145 6.41 -2.59 -18.12
N TYR A 146 7.44 -3.06 -18.83
CA TYR A 146 8.27 -2.20 -19.67
C TYR A 146 7.43 -1.43 -20.68
N ASN A 147 6.56 -2.11 -21.42
CA ASN A 147 5.71 -1.50 -22.42
C ASN A 147 4.75 -0.46 -21.81
N VAL A 148 4.15 -0.77 -20.65
CA VAL A 148 3.27 0.16 -19.95
C VAL A 148 4.03 1.39 -19.47
N LEU A 149 5.17 1.24 -18.81
CA LEU A 149 5.96 2.37 -18.33
C LEU A 149 6.56 3.19 -19.48
N LYS A 150 6.95 2.55 -20.55
CA LYS A 150 7.44 3.25 -21.76
C LYS A 150 6.35 4.12 -22.37
N SER A 151 5.15 3.57 -22.58
CA SER A 151 4.02 4.34 -23.11
C SER A 151 3.62 5.48 -22.17
N GLU A 152 3.67 5.27 -20.86
CA GLU A 152 3.38 6.32 -19.87
C GLU A 152 4.46 7.41 -19.87
N TYR A 153 5.72 7.04 -20.05
CA TYR A 153 6.81 8.00 -20.20
C TYR A 153 6.65 8.87 -21.45
N GLU A 154 6.34 8.24 -22.60
CA GLU A 154 6.08 8.94 -23.86
C GLU A 154 4.90 9.91 -23.72
N ARG A 155 3.81 9.48 -23.09
CA ARG A 155 2.64 10.34 -22.80
C ARG A 155 3.04 11.55 -21.96
N GLN A 156 3.78 11.35 -20.87
CA GLN A 156 4.20 12.43 -19.98
C GLN A 156 5.26 13.34 -20.61
N GLN A 157 6.03 12.88 -21.57
CA GLN A 157 6.90 13.76 -22.36
C GLN A 157 6.10 14.77 -23.20
N GLU A 158 4.94 14.38 -23.69
CA GLU A 158 4.06 15.25 -24.49
C GLU A 158 3.20 16.16 -23.62
N GLU A 159 2.63 15.62 -22.53
CA GLU A 159 1.67 16.34 -21.67
C GLU A 159 2.32 17.11 -20.52
N GLY A 160 3.55 16.77 -20.17
CA GLY A 160 4.29 17.27 -19.02
C GLY A 160 4.42 16.23 -17.90
N PHE A 161 5.57 16.25 -17.23
CA PHE A 161 5.82 15.44 -16.04
C PHE A 161 5.18 16.07 -14.81
N CYS A 162 4.92 15.23 -13.78
CA CYS A 162 4.39 15.70 -12.51
C CYS A 162 5.36 16.66 -11.83
N ASP A 163 4.93 17.89 -11.58
CA ASP A 163 5.67 18.95 -10.89
C ASP A 163 5.37 19.03 -9.39
N THR A 164 4.40 18.23 -8.92
CA THR A 164 4.04 18.20 -7.50
C THR A 164 5.21 17.74 -6.65
N VAL A 165 5.54 18.52 -5.62
CA VAL A 165 6.62 18.22 -4.68
C VAL A 165 6.03 17.69 -3.38
N VAL A 166 6.47 16.49 -2.96
CA VAL A 166 6.14 15.89 -1.66
C VAL A 166 7.42 15.54 -0.93
N ASP A 167 7.67 16.16 0.21
CA ASP A 167 8.89 15.98 1.02
C ASP A 167 10.20 16.10 0.21
N GLY A 168 10.23 17.03 -0.76
CA GLY A 168 11.38 17.28 -1.65
C GLY A 168 11.49 16.32 -2.84
N MET A 169 10.56 15.39 -3.02
CA MET A 169 10.49 14.48 -4.17
C MET A 169 9.45 14.95 -5.18
N THR A 170 9.74 14.75 -6.47
CA THR A 170 8.89 15.10 -7.61
C THR A 170 8.98 14.05 -8.71
N ASN A 171 8.37 14.26 -9.86
CA ASN A 171 8.37 13.34 -11.00
C ASN A 171 7.67 12.00 -10.72
N PHE A 172 6.61 12.02 -9.90
CA PHE A 172 5.79 10.83 -9.63
C PHE A 172 5.13 10.34 -10.92
N ILE A 173 5.13 9.02 -11.14
CA ILE A 173 4.67 8.42 -12.40
C ILE A 173 3.13 8.35 -12.43
N PHE A 174 2.51 7.82 -11.37
CA PHE A 174 1.07 7.54 -11.35
C PHE A 174 0.32 8.70 -10.69
N THR A 175 0.08 9.75 -11.48
CA THR A 175 -0.67 10.95 -11.06
C THR A 175 -1.88 11.13 -11.97
N ASN A 176 -2.92 11.80 -11.44
CA ASN A 176 -4.08 12.24 -12.19
C ASN A 176 -3.99 13.74 -12.46
#